data_2f4df8c824c51f313fe8d237977f2376
#
_entry.id   2f4df8c824c51f313fe8d237977f2376
#
_cell.length_a   1.000
_cell.length_b   1.000
_cell.length_c   1.000
_cell.angle_alpha   90.00
_cell.angle_beta   90.00
_cell.angle_gamma   90.00
#
_symmetry.space_group_name_H-M   'P 1'
#
loop_
_entity.id
_entity.type
_entity.pdbx_description
1 polymer ?
#
loop_
_entity_poly.entity_id
_entity_poly.type
_entity_poly.pdbx_seq_one_letter_code
_entity_poly.pdbx_strand_id
1 'polypeptide(L)'
;MSELNWDLMTGDAITQEERNVLGDFVCNSSRITQGKIVREFEQAWSEWLGCKYSVYVNSGSSANLLITRALCTEDKPTFVSQACTWSTAVSPIIQFGNLQLCDVDLSNFGPDLENLEYIFRTQKPKFLFLTHLLGFSALTDELLELCSKYNVQIIEDCCESHGAEFKGKKVGTHGIASSFSFYYGHHMTTIEGGMICTNDEDFYHEMLLLRSHGLLRELPKEEQKKRKSDKVDPLFTFLRDGFNVRNTDLHAKLGLMQLPCLDESIIHRNKNFDVFMDNIDSDLYRTDYNREGCSNFAFPIFTKRDNLQKIKDRLNEIGVEYRPCIAGNLYEHPFMNSVNQFRFDKNANLIHQNCIYVGNHKDVTENMVLKLCGELNSI
;
A
#
# COMPACT_ATOMS: atom_id res chain seq x y z
N MET A 1 -13.07 15.57 31.53
CA MET A 1 -13.22 15.43 30.07
C MET A 1 -13.25 13.93 29.80
N SER A 2 -14.18 13.43 28.99
CA SER A 2 -14.26 11.99 28.72
C SER A 2 -13.16 11.60 27.74
N GLU A 3 -12.34 10.61 28.11
CA GLU A 3 -11.42 9.97 27.21
C GLU A 3 -12.14 9.51 25.94
N LEU A 4 -11.53 9.70 24.77
CA LEU A 4 -12.08 9.23 23.51
C LEU A 4 -11.81 7.74 23.31
N ASN A 5 -10.71 7.21 23.91
CA ASN A 5 -10.26 5.81 23.77
C ASN A 5 -10.24 5.39 22.29
N TRP A 6 -9.45 6.09 21.51
CA TRP A 6 -9.39 5.92 20.06
C TRP A 6 -8.04 5.34 19.65
N ASP A 7 -8.04 4.04 19.41
CA ASP A 7 -6.88 3.32 18.94
C ASP A 7 -6.65 3.57 17.43
N LEU A 8 -5.42 3.39 16.99
CA LEU A 8 -5.06 3.54 15.58
C LEU A 8 -5.76 2.51 14.69
N MET A 9 -5.97 1.30 15.23
CA MET A 9 -6.59 0.17 14.57
C MET A 9 -7.76 -0.34 15.42
N THR A 10 -8.79 -0.89 14.77
CA THR A 10 -9.88 -1.54 15.50
C THR A 10 -9.34 -2.72 16.33
N GLY A 11 -9.77 -2.82 17.58
CA GLY A 11 -9.45 -3.97 18.45
C GLY A 11 -10.10 -5.28 17.98
N ASP A 12 -11.13 -5.19 17.13
CA ASP A 12 -11.94 -6.32 16.64
C ASP A 12 -11.97 -6.38 15.11
N ALA A 13 -10.79 -6.31 14.47
CA ALA A 13 -10.66 -6.43 13.02
C ALA A 13 -11.15 -7.79 12.49
N ILE A 14 -11.20 -8.80 13.34
CA ILE A 14 -11.72 -10.15 13.03
C ILE A 14 -12.87 -10.44 14.00
N THR A 15 -14.08 -10.52 13.47
CA THR A 15 -15.30 -10.76 14.25
C THR A 15 -15.32 -12.15 14.89
N GLN A 16 -16.16 -12.35 15.91
CA GLN A 16 -16.31 -13.67 16.54
C GLN A 16 -16.85 -14.73 15.57
N GLU A 17 -17.71 -14.32 14.62
CA GLU A 17 -18.22 -15.21 13.57
C GLU A 17 -17.09 -15.69 12.65
N GLU A 18 -16.23 -14.76 12.18
CA GLU A 18 -15.07 -15.09 11.37
C GLU A 18 -14.10 -16.02 12.13
N ARG A 19 -13.85 -15.76 13.43
CA ARG A 19 -13.03 -16.65 14.29
C ARG A 19 -13.59 -18.06 14.36
N ASN A 20 -14.90 -18.20 14.50
CA ASN A 20 -15.56 -19.49 14.54
C ASN A 20 -15.42 -20.25 13.22
N VAL A 21 -15.65 -19.57 12.08
CA VAL A 21 -15.47 -20.17 10.75
C VAL A 21 -14.03 -20.58 10.50
N LEU A 22 -13.04 -19.77 10.92
CA LEU A 22 -11.63 -20.10 10.80
C LEU A 22 -11.27 -21.30 11.68
N GLY A 23 -11.80 -21.36 12.91
CA GLY A 23 -11.62 -22.50 13.82
C GLY A 23 -12.14 -23.81 13.22
N ASP A 24 -13.36 -23.79 12.69
CA ASP A 24 -13.95 -24.94 12.01
C ASP A 24 -13.16 -25.34 10.76
N PHE A 25 -12.69 -24.35 9.98
CA PHE A 25 -11.87 -24.60 8.81
C PHE A 25 -10.55 -25.30 9.18
N VAL A 26 -9.87 -24.85 10.23
CA VAL A 26 -8.62 -25.51 10.72
C VAL A 26 -8.90 -26.93 11.20
N CYS A 27 -9.96 -27.15 11.97
CA CYS A 27 -10.29 -28.47 12.51
C CYS A 27 -10.66 -29.49 11.43
N ASN A 28 -11.26 -29.06 10.32
CA ASN A 28 -11.81 -29.97 9.29
C ASN A 28 -10.96 -30.05 8.02
N SER A 29 -9.88 -29.27 7.91
CA SER A 29 -9.03 -29.25 6.71
C SER A 29 -7.79 -30.13 6.88
N SER A 30 -7.54 -31.00 5.92
CA SER A 30 -6.33 -31.85 5.91
C SER A 30 -5.05 -31.09 5.51
N ARG A 31 -5.21 -29.96 4.81
CA ARG A 31 -4.11 -29.13 4.30
C ARG A 31 -4.55 -27.67 4.28
N ILE A 32 -3.78 -26.81 4.97
CA ILE A 32 -4.09 -25.38 5.15
C ILE A 32 -2.95 -24.46 4.68
N THR A 33 -1.99 -24.98 3.91
CA THR A 33 -0.97 -24.19 3.22
C THR A 33 -1.53 -23.64 1.91
N GLN A 34 -0.71 -23.06 1.05
CA GLN A 34 -1.13 -22.55 -0.25
C GLN A 34 -1.86 -23.61 -1.09
N GLY A 35 -3.15 -23.43 -1.31
CA GLY A 35 -4.02 -24.40 -1.96
C GLY A 35 -5.15 -23.77 -2.78
N LYS A 36 -6.34 -24.38 -2.68
CA LYS A 36 -7.51 -23.99 -3.46
C LYS A 36 -8.07 -22.64 -3.00
N ILE A 37 -8.12 -22.40 -1.70
CA ILE A 37 -8.70 -21.18 -1.12
C ILE A 37 -7.84 -19.95 -1.46
N VAL A 38 -6.51 -20.10 -1.51
CA VAL A 38 -5.62 -19.05 -2.01
C VAL A 38 -6.00 -18.65 -3.43
N ARG A 39 -6.21 -19.61 -4.33
CA ARG A 39 -6.61 -19.32 -5.73
C ARG A 39 -7.99 -18.68 -5.85
N GLU A 40 -8.93 -19.10 -5.01
CA GLU A 40 -10.27 -18.49 -4.95
C GLU A 40 -10.17 -17.03 -4.49
N PHE A 41 -9.31 -16.73 -3.52
CA PHE A 41 -9.10 -15.36 -3.04
C PHE A 41 -8.37 -14.51 -4.10
N GLU A 42 -7.35 -15.04 -4.76
CA GLU A 42 -6.66 -14.38 -5.89
C GLU A 42 -7.65 -14.00 -7.00
N GLN A 43 -8.55 -14.92 -7.37
CA GLN A 43 -9.59 -14.65 -8.36
C GLN A 43 -10.60 -13.60 -7.89
N ALA A 44 -11.16 -13.76 -6.68
CA ALA A 44 -12.15 -12.83 -6.13
C ALA A 44 -11.56 -11.41 -6.00
N TRP A 45 -10.28 -11.29 -5.61
CA TRP A 45 -9.59 -10.00 -5.55
C TRP A 45 -9.41 -9.40 -6.94
N SER A 46 -9.01 -10.21 -7.95
CA SER A 46 -8.89 -9.75 -9.34
C SER A 46 -10.22 -9.20 -9.88
N GLU A 47 -11.32 -9.90 -9.61
CA GLU A 47 -12.67 -9.48 -10.01
C GLU A 47 -13.07 -8.17 -9.33
N TRP A 48 -12.84 -8.04 -8.02
CA TRP A 48 -13.15 -6.82 -7.27
C TRP A 48 -12.29 -5.62 -7.70
N LEU A 49 -10.99 -5.83 -7.94
CA LEU A 49 -10.06 -4.76 -8.33
C LEU A 49 -10.25 -4.36 -9.79
N GLY A 50 -10.60 -5.30 -10.67
CA GLY A 50 -10.69 -5.10 -12.11
C GLY A 50 -9.38 -5.34 -12.86
N CYS A 51 -8.54 -6.27 -12.38
CA CYS A 51 -7.32 -6.73 -13.05
C CYS A 51 -7.46 -8.19 -13.53
N LYS A 52 -6.52 -8.64 -14.38
CA LYS A 52 -6.57 -10.01 -14.91
C LYS A 52 -5.99 -11.05 -13.95
N TYR A 53 -4.90 -10.71 -13.25
CA TYR A 53 -4.13 -11.65 -12.47
C TYR A 53 -3.78 -11.07 -11.11
N SER A 54 -3.90 -11.90 -10.08
CA SER A 54 -3.48 -11.63 -8.72
C SER A 54 -2.64 -12.77 -8.17
N VAL A 55 -1.63 -12.44 -7.37
CA VAL A 55 -0.74 -13.41 -6.73
C VAL A 55 -0.67 -13.09 -5.24
N TYR A 56 -1.24 -13.96 -4.41
CA TYR A 56 -1.30 -13.79 -2.97
C TYR A 56 0.02 -14.19 -2.30
N VAL A 57 0.56 -13.29 -1.50
CA VAL A 57 1.82 -13.40 -0.77
C VAL A 57 1.63 -13.10 0.72
N ASN A 58 2.66 -13.34 1.54
CA ASN A 58 2.56 -13.24 3.00
C ASN A 58 2.56 -11.80 3.55
N SER A 59 2.84 -10.78 2.73
CA SER A 59 2.76 -9.36 3.13
C SER A 59 2.83 -8.43 1.92
N GLY A 60 2.37 -7.17 2.07
CA GLY A 60 2.60 -6.11 1.09
C GLY A 60 4.09 -5.84 0.84
N SER A 61 4.92 -5.97 1.88
CA SER A 61 6.38 -5.85 1.75
C SER A 61 6.97 -6.91 0.81
N SER A 62 6.47 -8.15 0.91
CA SER A 62 6.86 -9.23 0.01
C SER A 62 6.35 -8.99 -1.42
N ALA A 63 5.17 -8.38 -1.58
CA ALA A 63 4.67 -7.98 -2.89
C ALA A 63 5.63 -6.96 -3.54
N ASN A 64 6.02 -5.90 -2.82
CA ASN A 64 6.99 -4.91 -3.28
C ASN A 64 8.35 -5.53 -3.63
N LEU A 65 8.81 -6.47 -2.80
CA LEU A 65 10.06 -7.23 -3.03
C LEU A 65 10.01 -7.99 -4.35
N LEU A 66 8.95 -8.78 -4.59
CA LEU A 66 8.86 -9.60 -5.79
C LEU A 66 8.70 -8.78 -7.05
N ILE A 67 7.87 -7.72 -7.02
CA ILE A 67 7.70 -6.81 -8.16
C ILE A 67 9.05 -6.19 -8.53
N THR A 68 9.75 -5.62 -7.56
CA THR A 68 11.06 -4.98 -7.80
C THR A 68 12.08 -5.99 -8.32
N ARG A 69 12.14 -7.20 -7.71
CA ARG A 69 13.08 -8.25 -8.14
C ARG A 69 12.84 -8.72 -9.58
N ALA A 70 11.57 -8.80 -9.99
CA ALA A 70 11.22 -9.18 -11.36
C ALA A 70 11.65 -8.12 -12.39
N LEU A 71 11.52 -6.85 -12.04
CA LEU A 71 11.86 -5.73 -12.92
C LEU A 71 13.36 -5.44 -12.97
N CYS A 72 14.12 -5.91 -11.98
CA CYS A 72 15.57 -5.79 -11.92
C CYS A 72 16.24 -7.02 -12.55
N THR A 73 16.64 -6.88 -13.80
CA THR A 73 17.47 -7.84 -14.53
C THR A 73 18.97 -7.56 -14.28
N GLU A 74 19.87 -7.98 -15.19
CA GLU A 74 21.31 -7.74 -15.07
C GLU A 74 21.67 -6.24 -15.01
N ASP A 75 20.94 -5.40 -15.73
CA ASP A 75 21.07 -3.94 -15.67
C ASP A 75 20.23 -3.42 -14.50
N LYS A 76 20.87 -2.85 -13.49
CA LYS A 76 20.18 -2.21 -12.36
C LYS A 76 19.40 -0.98 -12.83
N PRO A 77 18.09 -1.08 -13.10
CA PRO A 77 17.32 0.07 -13.58
C PRO A 77 17.17 1.12 -12.48
N THR A 78 16.99 2.38 -12.90
CA THR A 78 16.67 3.45 -11.97
C THR A 78 15.16 3.52 -11.77
N PHE A 79 14.79 3.56 -10.49
CA PHE A 79 13.43 3.81 -10.01
C PHE A 79 13.36 5.19 -9.36
N VAL A 80 12.23 5.85 -9.54
CA VAL A 80 11.87 7.02 -8.73
C VAL A 80 10.77 6.64 -7.75
N SER A 81 10.80 7.17 -6.54
CA SER A 81 9.73 7.06 -5.55
C SER A 81 9.60 8.35 -4.76
N GLN A 82 8.47 8.54 -4.05
CA GLN A 82 8.26 9.70 -3.19
C GLN A 82 9.21 9.67 -1.98
N ALA A 83 9.64 10.84 -1.53
CA ALA A 83 10.45 11.00 -0.31
C ALA A 83 9.64 10.72 0.98
N CYS A 84 8.30 10.82 0.92
CA CYS A 84 7.40 10.34 1.96
C CYS A 84 6.73 9.06 1.49
N THR A 85 7.20 7.90 1.94
CA THR A 85 6.63 6.58 1.67
C THR A 85 7.12 5.57 2.71
N TRP A 86 6.64 4.34 2.66
CA TRP A 86 7.14 3.27 3.50
C TRP A 86 8.53 2.79 3.08
N SER A 87 9.37 2.43 4.06
CA SER A 87 10.69 1.84 3.79
C SER A 87 10.60 0.57 2.92
N THR A 88 9.50 -0.16 3.00
CA THR A 88 9.27 -1.40 2.24
C THR A 88 8.99 -1.17 0.76
N ALA A 89 8.61 0.04 0.35
CA ALA A 89 8.53 0.43 -1.06
C ALA A 89 9.92 0.62 -1.67
N VAL A 90 10.86 1.18 -0.93
CA VAL A 90 12.20 1.57 -1.45
C VAL A 90 13.31 0.57 -1.12
N SER A 91 13.20 -0.20 -0.03
CA SER A 91 14.25 -1.16 0.37
C SER A 91 14.60 -2.20 -0.69
N PRO A 92 13.63 -2.80 -1.42
CA PRO A 92 13.96 -3.68 -2.53
C PRO A 92 14.67 -2.96 -3.68
N ILE A 93 14.31 -1.70 -3.93
CA ILE A 93 14.94 -0.90 -4.98
C ILE A 93 16.42 -0.65 -4.63
N ILE A 94 16.73 -0.33 -3.37
CA ILE A 94 18.11 -0.15 -2.90
C ILE A 94 18.94 -1.43 -3.09
N GLN A 95 18.30 -2.60 -2.91
CA GLN A 95 19.00 -3.89 -3.06
C GLN A 95 19.23 -4.30 -4.51
N PHE A 96 18.26 -4.10 -5.39
CA PHE A 96 18.26 -4.67 -6.73
C PHE A 96 18.39 -3.66 -7.86
N GLY A 97 18.05 -2.39 -7.63
CA GLY A 97 18.08 -1.30 -8.61
C GLY A 97 18.87 -0.10 -8.15
N ASN A 98 18.58 1.04 -8.75
CA ASN A 98 19.06 2.36 -8.34
C ASN A 98 17.85 3.20 -7.91
N LEU A 99 17.89 3.76 -6.71
CA LEU A 99 16.82 4.60 -6.16
C LEU A 99 17.14 6.08 -6.34
N GLN A 100 16.16 6.84 -6.82
CA GLN A 100 16.08 8.29 -6.70
C GLN A 100 14.77 8.65 -6.02
N LEU A 101 14.81 9.44 -4.95
CA LEU A 101 13.62 10.00 -4.34
C LEU A 101 13.26 11.35 -4.98
N CYS A 102 11.97 11.64 -5.08
CA CYS A 102 11.45 12.94 -5.43
C CYS A 102 10.60 13.52 -4.29
N ASP A 103 10.46 14.84 -4.22
CA ASP A 103 9.59 15.49 -3.25
C ASP A 103 8.11 15.12 -3.50
N VAL A 104 7.24 15.53 -2.61
CA VAL A 104 5.82 15.15 -2.62
C VAL A 104 4.92 16.36 -2.84
N ASP A 105 3.78 16.14 -3.49
CA ASP A 105 2.66 17.07 -3.52
C ASP A 105 1.88 16.95 -2.21
N LEU A 106 1.67 18.06 -1.53
CA LEU A 106 0.96 18.09 -0.26
C LEU A 106 -0.56 17.91 -0.40
N SER A 107 -1.12 17.98 -1.60
CA SER A 107 -2.56 17.84 -1.83
C SER A 107 -3.02 16.37 -1.87
N ASN A 108 -2.15 15.45 -2.29
CA ASN A 108 -2.49 14.03 -2.46
C ASN A 108 -1.36 13.08 -2.04
N PHE A 109 -0.27 13.59 -1.49
CA PHE A 109 0.96 12.87 -1.13
C PHE A 109 1.63 12.15 -2.32
N GLY A 110 1.21 12.42 -3.54
CA GLY A 110 1.86 11.95 -4.75
C GLY A 110 3.22 12.64 -4.99
N PRO A 111 3.92 12.34 -6.09
CA PRO A 111 5.17 13.00 -6.41
C PRO A 111 4.96 14.45 -6.83
N ASP A 112 5.85 15.35 -6.41
CA ASP A 112 5.93 16.70 -6.94
C ASP A 112 6.33 16.67 -8.43
N LEU A 113 5.48 17.16 -9.30
CA LEU A 113 5.64 17.01 -10.75
C LEU A 113 6.82 17.79 -11.33
N GLU A 114 7.18 18.93 -10.74
CA GLU A 114 8.34 19.73 -11.19
C GLU A 114 9.65 18.99 -10.89
N ASN A 115 9.78 18.48 -9.68
CA ASN A 115 10.92 17.64 -9.29
C ASN A 115 10.97 16.36 -10.11
N LEU A 116 9.82 15.72 -10.32
CA LEU A 116 9.72 14.48 -11.08
C LEU A 116 10.17 14.69 -12.53
N GLU A 117 9.73 15.77 -13.20
CA GLU A 117 10.17 16.07 -14.55
C GLU A 117 11.68 16.33 -14.63
N TYR A 118 12.23 17.07 -13.65
CA TYR A 118 13.68 17.26 -13.57
C TYR A 118 14.41 15.92 -13.48
N ILE A 119 13.96 15.02 -12.61
CA ILE A 119 14.55 13.68 -12.43
C ILE A 119 14.43 12.87 -13.74
N PHE A 120 13.25 12.85 -14.36
CA PHE A 120 13.03 12.09 -15.61
C PHE A 120 13.96 12.55 -16.72
N ARG A 121 14.15 13.86 -16.86
CA ARG A 121 15.03 14.43 -17.86
C ARG A 121 16.53 14.12 -17.61
N THR A 122 16.96 14.15 -16.35
CA THR A 122 18.38 14.06 -15.98
C THR A 122 18.85 12.65 -15.69
N GLN A 123 17.99 11.81 -15.04
CA GLN A 123 18.33 10.47 -14.60
C GLN A 123 17.80 9.38 -15.53
N LYS A 124 16.80 9.71 -16.40
CA LYS A 124 16.15 8.78 -17.33
C LYS A 124 15.74 7.47 -16.65
N PRO A 125 14.96 7.52 -15.56
CA PRO A 125 14.52 6.34 -14.86
C PRO A 125 13.65 5.47 -15.76
N LYS A 126 13.62 4.17 -15.49
CA LYS A 126 12.76 3.22 -16.19
C LYS A 126 11.39 3.10 -15.51
N PHE A 127 11.37 3.28 -14.19
CA PHE A 127 10.17 3.04 -13.37
C PHE A 127 9.90 4.18 -12.39
N LEU A 128 8.61 4.46 -12.20
CA LEU A 128 8.08 5.23 -11.08
C LEU A 128 7.39 4.24 -10.13
N PHE A 129 7.91 4.09 -8.90
CA PHE A 129 7.29 3.33 -7.83
C PHE A 129 6.40 4.29 -7.04
N LEU A 130 5.13 4.34 -7.42
CA LEU A 130 4.14 5.31 -6.95
C LEU A 130 3.38 4.74 -5.76
N THR A 131 3.50 5.38 -4.59
CA THR A 131 2.73 4.99 -3.40
C THR A 131 1.48 5.86 -3.26
N HIS A 132 0.35 5.22 -3.08
CA HIS A 132 -0.91 5.87 -2.73
C HIS A 132 -1.03 5.90 -1.20
N LEU A 133 -0.75 7.06 -0.58
CA LEU A 133 -0.68 7.20 0.87
C LEU A 133 -2.02 7.60 1.48
N LEU A 134 -2.32 7.07 2.67
CA LEU A 134 -3.46 7.43 3.53
C LEU A 134 -4.83 7.32 2.83
N GLY A 135 -4.91 6.57 1.73
CA GLY A 135 -6.12 6.42 0.93
C GLY A 135 -6.29 7.42 -0.20
N PHE A 136 -5.33 8.34 -0.40
CA PHE A 136 -5.37 9.29 -1.52
C PHE A 136 -4.90 8.63 -2.82
N SER A 137 -5.54 8.99 -3.93
CA SER A 137 -5.00 8.69 -5.25
C SER A 137 -3.85 9.65 -5.57
N ALA A 138 -2.65 9.10 -5.78
CA ALA A 138 -1.49 9.87 -6.21
C ALA A 138 -1.46 10.10 -7.73
N LEU A 139 -2.43 9.55 -8.48
CA LEU A 139 -2.55 9.71 -9.93
C LEU A 139 -3.17 11.06 -10.27
N THR A 140 -2.63 11.69 -11.29
CA THR A 140 -3.20 12.86 -12.00
C THR A 140 -2.98 12.70 -13.49
N ASP A 141 -3.70 13.46 -14.30
CA ASP A 141 -3.49 13.46 -15.75
C ASP A 141 -2.09 13.90 -16.12
N GLU A 142 -1.61 14.95 -15.47
CA GLU A 142 -0.27 15.49 -15.67
C GLU A 142 0.82 14.48 -15.34
N LEU A 143 0.61 13.67 -14.26
CA LEU A 143 1.54 12.58 -13.92
C LEU A 143 1.59 11.52 -15.01
N LEU A 144 0.42 11.10 -15.51
CA LEU A 144 0.33 10.09 -16.57
C LEU A 144 0.94 10.59 -17.88
N GLU A 145 0.67 11.84 -18.26
CA GLU A 145 1.27 12.49 -19.43
C GLU A 145 2.79 12.59 -19.29
N LEU A 146 3.28 12.95 -18.10
CA LEU A 146 4.71 13.04 -17.82
C LEU A 146 5.38 11.67 -17.96
N CYS A 147 4.81 10.64 -17.36
CA CYS A 147 5.31 9.26 -17.47
C CYS A 147 5.32 8.79 -18.93
N SER A 148 4.28 9.07 -19.68
CA SER A 148 4.20 8.76 -21.12
C SER A 148 5.24 9.50 -21.94
N LYS A 149 5.42 10.81 -21.71
CA LYS A 149 6.40 11.68 -22.40
C LYS A 149 7.84 11.15 -22.26
N TYR A 150 8.18 10.62 -21.08
CA TYR A 150 9.54 10.12 -20.80
C TYR A 150 9.65 8.59 -20.87
N ASN A 151 8.60 7.89 -21.27
CA ASN A 151 8.53 6.43 -21.33
C ASN A 151 8.88 5.77 -19.98
N VAL A 152 8.38 6.31 -18.87
CA VAL A 152 8.53 5.77 -17.52
C VAL A 152 7.32 4.90 -17.18
N GLN A 153 7.55 3.66 -16.79
CA GLN A 153 6.48 2.73 -16.40
C GLN A 153 6.12 2.91 -14.92
N ILE A 154 4.83 2.89 -14.62
CA ILE A 154 4.31 3.05 -13.26
C ILE A 154 4.14 1.69 -12.61
N ILE A 155 4.56 1.59 -11.33
CA ILE A 155 4.25 0.52 -10.39
C ILE A 155 3.49 1.18 -9.25
N GLU A 156 2.35 0.61 -8.84
CA GLU A 156 1.50 1.20 -7.82
C GLU A 156 1.62 0.45 -6.49
N ASP A 157 2.04 1.12 -5.41
CA ASP A 157 1.90 0.61 -4.04
C ASP A 157 0.57 1.15 -3.47
N CYS A 158 -0.42 0.26 -3.37
CA CYS A 158 -1.77 0.56 -2.92
C CYS A 158 -2.06 -0.01 -1.52
N CYS A 159 -1.02 -0.30 -0.73
CA CYS A 159 -1.19 -0.94 0.58
C CYS A 159 -2.11 -0.15 1.52
N GLU A 160 -2.13 1.18 1.44
CA GLU A 160 -2.99 2.05 2.24
C GLU A 160 -4.23 2.59 1.49
N SER A 161 -4.51 2.10 0.28
CA SER A 161 -5.49 2.74 -0.61
C SER A 161 -6.39 1.74 -1.33
N HIS A 162 -6.84 0.69 -0.60
CA HIS A 162 -7.80 -0.27 -1.14
C HIS A 162 -9.06 0.44 -1.61
N GLY A 163 -9.37 0.34 -2.89
CA GLY A 163 -10.56 0.94 -3.48
C GLY A 163 -10.50 2.44 -3.72
N ALA A 164 -9.36 3.09 -3.50
CA ALA A 164 -9.17 4.44 -4.03
C ALA A 164 -9.25 4.41 -5.57
N GLU A 165 -9.71 5.49 -6.18
CA GLU A 165 -10.00 5.53 -7.61
C GLU A 165 -9.31 6.73 -8.28
N PHE A 166 -9.05 6.55 -9.57
CA PHE A 166 -8.74 7.63 -10.48
C PHE A 166 -9.59 7.47 -11.74
N LYS A 167 -10.41 8.48 -12.04
CA LYS A 167 -11.34 8.49 -13.19
C LYS A 167 -12.24 7.23 -13.25
N GLY A 168 -12.77 6.83 -12.09
CA GLY A 168 -13.70 5.69 -11.97
C GLY A 168 -13.06 4.32 -12.13
N LYS A 169 -11.72 4.22 -12.06
CA LYS A 169 -10.99 2.95 -12.01
C LYS A 169 -10.18 2.90 -10.73
N LYS A 170 -10.20 1.76 -10.06
CA LYS A 170 -9.44 1.55 -8.83
C LYS A 170 -7.94 1.71 -9.07
N VAL A 171 -7.24 2.40 -8.16
CA VAL A 171 -5.77 2.42 -8.13
C VAL A 171 -5.24 0.99 -8.03
N GLY A 172 -4.05 0.76 -8.59
CA GLY A 172 -3.50 -0.59 -8.75
C GLY A 172 -3.87 -1.24 -10.09
N THR A 173 -4.60 -0.52 -10.97
CA THR A 173 -4.94 -0.97 -12.34
C THR A 173 -4.39 -0.08 -13.43
N HIS A 174 -3.66 0.97 -13.09
CA HIS A 174 -3.12 1.96 -14.02
C HIS A 174 -1.65 1.70 -14.40
N GLY A 175 -0.88 1.08 -13.51
CA GLY A 175 0.51 0.70 -13.73
C GLY A 175 0.67 -0.70 -14.35
N ILE A 176 1.94 -1.10 -14.56
CA ILE A 176 2.27 -2.45 -15.07
C ILE A 176 2.05 -3.54 -14.02
N ALA A 177 2.17 -3.18 -12.75
CA ALA A 177 1.93 -4.03 -11.58
C ALA A 177 1.56 -3.18 -10.38
N SER A 178 0.87 -3.80 -9.42
CA SER A 178 0.56 -3.16 -8.14
C SER A 178 0.70 -4.11 -6.97
N SER A 179 0.89 -3.53 -5.78
CA SER A 179 0.94 -4.24 -4.50
C SER A 179 -0.15 -3.77 -3.56
N PHE A 180 -0.67 -4.70 -2.76
CA PHE A 180 -1.62 -4.46 -1.69
C PHE A 180 -1.17 -5.17 -0.42
N SER A 181 -1.59 -4.67 0.74
CA SER A 181 -1.33 -5.28 2.04
C SER A 181 -2.64 -5.58 2.75
N PHE A 182 -2.69 -6.75 3.39
CA PHE A 182 -3.81 -7.16 4.23
C PHE A 182 -3.37 -7.32 5.69
N TYR A 183 -2.42 -6.48 6.13
CA TYR A 183 -2.04 -6.38 7.51
C TYR A 183 -3.24 -5.98 8.38
N TYR A 184 -3.21 -6.27 9.66
CA TYR A 184 -4.32 -6.11 10.60
C TYR A 184 -4.95 -4.70 10.60
N GLY A 185 -4.18 -3.65 10.35
CA GLY A 185 -4.63 -2.26 10.40
C GLY A 185 -5.15 -1.69 9.09
N HIS A 186 -5.19 -2.46 7.99
CA HIS A 186 -5.67 -1.96 6.70
C HIS A 186 -7.20 -1.97 6.57
N HIS A 187 -7.73 -1.59 5.41
CA HIS A 187 -9.18 -1.51 5.13
C HIS A 187 -9.88 -2.86 5.33
N MET A 188 -9.20 -3.96 5.01
CA MET A 188 -9.54 -5.33 5.35
C MET A 188 -8.27 -6.07 5.77
N THR A 189 -8.41 -7.17 6.48
CA THR A 189 -7.25 -7.95 6.94
C THR A 189 -7.35 -9.43 6.60
N THR A 190 -6.18 -10.03 6.39
CA THR A 190 -6.00 -11.50 6.42
C THR A 190 -5.07 -11.91 7.56
N ILE A 191 -5.03 -11.11 8.65
CA ILE A 191 -4.04 -11.13 9.73
C ILE A 191 -2.70 -10.60 9.21
N GLU A 192 -2.07 -11.35 8.35
CA GLU A 192 -0.92 -11.01 7.52
C GLU A 192 -1.21 -11.43 6.08
N GLY A 193 -0.83 -10.61 5.12
CA GLY A 193 -1.00 -10.90 3.70
C GLY A 193 -0.62 -9.74 2.80
N GLY A 194 -0.48 -10.06 1.53
CA GLY A 194 -0.29 -9.10 0.46
C GLY A 194 -0.74 -9.68 -0.88
N MET A 195 -0.99 -8.80 -1.84
CA MET A 195 -1.36 -9.20 -3.19
C MET A 195 -0.52 -8.45 -4.20
N ILE A 196 -0.09 -9.13 -5.24
CA ILE A 196 0.48 -8.54 -6.45
C ILE A 196 -0.57 -8.63 -7.54
N CYS A 197 -0.84 -7.54 -8.24
CA CYS A 197 -1.80 -7.51 -9.33
C CYS A 197 -1.15 -7.03 -10.62
N THR A 198 -1.58 -7.59 -11.76
CA THR A 198 -1.09 -7.21 -13.09
C THR A 198 -2.08 -7.62 -14.17
N ASN A 199 -1.97 -7.00 -15.35
CA ASN A 199 -2.67 -7.41 -16.57
C ASN A 199 -1.77 -8.17 -17.55
N ASP A 200 -0.48 -8.29 -17.24
CA ASP A 200 0.54 -8.97 -18.05
C ASP A 200 0.69 -10.43 -17.60
N GLU A 201 0.49 -11.37 -18.52
CA GLU A 201 0.53 -12.81 -18.23
C GLU A 201 1.97 -13.30 -17.97
N ASP A 202 2.95 -12.78 -18.67
CA ASP A 202 4.35 -13.17 -18.47
C ASP A 202 4.84 -12.67 -17.11
N PHE A 203 4.47 -11.44 -16.74
CA PHE A 203 4.76 -10.91 -15.41
C PHE A 203 4.06 -11.70 -14.29
N TYR A 204 2.81 -12.11 -14.49
CA TYR A 204 2.11 -13.00 -13.58
C TYR A 204 2.84 -14.34 -13.38
N HIS A 205 3.28 -14.98 -14.46
CA HIS A 205 4.06 -16.23 -14.37
C HIS A 205 5.37 -16.03 -13.60
N GLU A 206 6.01 -14.90 -13.80
CA GLU A 206 7.21 -14.52 -13.09
C GLU A 206 6.95 -14.37 -11.58
N MET A 207 5.84 -13.76 -11.19
CA MET A 207 5.43 -13.64 -9.78
C MET A 207 5.17 -15.00 -9.13
N LEU A 208 4.54 -15.94 -9.84
CA LEU A 208 4.33 -17.30 -9.35
C LEU A 208 5.65 -18.02 -9.06
N LEU A 209 6.63 -17.88 -9.95
CA LEU A 209 7.97 -18.44 -9.77
C LEU A 209 8.68 -17.81 -8.59
N LEU A 210 8.75 -16.47 -8.55
CA LEU A 210 9.44 -15.74 -7.48
C LEU A 210 8.84 -16.01 -6.10
N ARG A 211 7.51 -16.13 -6.00
CA ARG A 211 6.81 -16.44 -4.75
C ARG A 211 7.21 -17.78 -4.16
N SER A 212 7.55 -18.77 -5.01
CA SER A 212 7.67 -20.17 -4.63
C SER A 212 8.95 -20.79 -5.18
N HIS A 213 10.11 -20.32 -4.77
CA HIS A 213 11.42 -20.92 -5.05
C HIS A 213 11.84 -20.98 -6.53
N GLY A 214 11.12 -20.40 -7.47
CA GLY A 214 11.36 -20.54 -8.90
C GLY A 214 10.89 -21.88 -9.48
N LEU A 215 9.99 -22.59 -8.79
CA LEU A 215 9.54 -23.95 -9.14
C LEU A 215 8.62 -23.97 -10.36
N LEU A 216 8.97 -24.77 -11.37
CA LEU A 216 8.18 -25.00 -12.58
C LEU A 216 6.72 -25.42 -12.28
N ARG A 217 6.51 -26.24 -11.26
CA ARG A 217 5.18 -26.77 -10.87
C ARG A 217 4.19 -25.71 -10.39
N GLU A 218 4.65 -24.49 -10.09
CA GLU A 218 3.79 -23.37 -9.70
C GLU A 218 3.11 -22.70 -10.91
N LEU A 219 3.63 -22.92 -12.12
CA LEU A 219 3.07 -22.39 -13.34
C LEU A 219 1.82 -23.17 -13.80
N PRO A 220 0.97 -22.57 -14.65
CA PRO A 220 -0.10 -23.29 -15.34
C PRO A 220 0.41 -24.51 -16.14
N LYS A 221 -0.42 -25.53 -16.26
CA LYS A 221 -0.03 -26.80 -16.90
C LYS A 221 0.56 -26.64 -18.30
N GLU A 222 0.03 -25.73 -19.09
CA GLU A 222 0.52 -25.48 -20.47
C GLU A 222 1.93 -24.87 -20.46
N GLU A 223 2.20 -23.95 -19.52
CA GLU A 223 3.54 -23.37 -19.34
C GLU A 223 4.55 -24.40 -18.81
N GLN A 224 4.11 -25.30 -17.91
CA GLN A 224 4.95 -26.39 -17.44
C GLN A 224 5.41 -27.29 -18.61
N LYS A 225 4.51 -27.61 -19.56
CA LYS A 225 4.85 -28.43 -20.77
C LYS A 225 5.88 -27.74 -21.66
N LYS A 226 5.78 -26.42 -21.82
CA LYS A 226 6.70 -25.64 -22.68
C LYS A 226 8.10 -25.52 -22.07
N ARG A 227 8.19 -25.42 -20.72
CA ARG A 227 9.43 -25.09 -20.01
C ARG A 227 10.07 -26.28 -19.28
N LYS A 228 9.50 -27.50 -19.38
CA LYS A 228 10.09 -28.71 -18.78
C LYS A 228 11.46 -29.02 -19.37
N SER A 229 12.31 -29.62 -18.57
CA SER A 229 13.60 -30.16 -18.98
C SER A 229 13.61 -31.69 -18.76
N ASP A 230 14.14 -32.45 -19.72
CA ASP A 230 14.31 -33.89 -19.56
C ASP A 230 15.52 -34.25 -18.65
N LYS A 231 16.31 -33.25 -18.22
CA LYS A 231 17.51 -33.45 -17.40
C LYS A 231 17.22 -33.47 -15.89
N VAL A 232 16.05 -32.97 -15.47
CA VAL A 232 15.68 -32.84 -14.06
C VAL A 232 14.22 -33.24 -13.85
N ASP A 233 13.91 -33.70 -12.65
CA ASP A 233 12.55 -34.05 -12.27
C ASP A 233 11.62 -32.82 -12.38
N PRO A 234 10.49 -32.89 -13.12
CA PRO A 234 9.58 -31.77 -13.28
C PRO A 234 9.02 -31.20 -11.95
N LEU A 235 8.92 -32.03 -10.90
CA LEU A 235 8.45 -31.61 -9.58
C LEU A 235 9.46 -30.71 -8.86
N PHE A 236 10.74 -30.84 -9.19
CA PHE A 236 11.86 -30.12 -8.57
C PHE A 236 12.71 -29.34 -9.61
N THR A 237 12.11 -28.97 -10.74
CA THR A 237 12.74 -28.09 -11.70
C THR A 237 12.61 -26.64 -11.22
N PHE A 238 13.74 -25.99 -10.98
CA PHE A 238 13.85 -24.56 -10.65
C PHE A 238 14.20 -23.82 -11.94
N LEU A 239 13.30 -22.95 -12.40
CA LEU A 239 13.50 -22.19 -13.65
C LEU A 239 14.34 -20.93 -13.43
N ARG A 240 14.37 -20.45 -12.19
CA ARG A 240 15.13 -19.29 -11.75
C ARG A 240 15.32 -19.31 -10.23
N ASP A 241 16.10 -18.36 -9.70
CA ASP A 241 16.10 -18.03 -8.28
C ASP A 241 14.72 -17.55 -7.84
N GLY A 242 14.34 -17.81 -6.61
CA GLY A 242 13.06 -17.42 -6.06
C GLY A 242 13.05 -17.41 -4.54
N PHE A 243 11.96 -16.92 -3.97
CA PHE A 243 11.76 -16.79 -2.53
C PHE A 243 10.73 -17.81 -2.04
N ASN A 244 10.53 -17.85 -0.73
CA ASN A 244 9.39 -18.53 -0.12
C ASN A 244 8.57 -17.50 0.65
N VAL A 245 7.69 -16.82 -0.05
CA VAL A 245 6.79 -15.79 0.51
C VAL A 245 5.32 -16.12 0.26
N ARG A 246 5.04 -17.44 0.18
CA ARG A 246 3.66 -17.95 0.06
C ARG A 246 2.84 -17.58 1.29
N ASN A 247 1.56 -17.38 1.09
CA ASN A 247 0.58 -17.33 2.16
C ASN A 247 -0.25 -18.63 2.21
N THR A 248 -1.21 -18.72 3.11
CA THR A 248 -1.94 -19.95 3.44
C THR A 248 -3.42 -19.87 3.07
N ASP A 249 -4.05 -21.03 2.91
CA ASP A 249 -5.50 -21.13 2.75
C ASP A 249 -6.27 -20.58 3.97
N LEU A 250 -5.68 -20.60 5.17
CA LEU A 250 -6.29 -20.03 6.37
C LEU A 250 -6.46 -18.50 6.25
N HIS A 251 -5.39 -17.81 5.88
CA HIS A 251 -5.42 -16.36 5.69
C HIS A 251 -6.30 -15.97 4.50
N ALA A 252 -6.22 -16.72 3.40
CA ALA A 252 -7.08 -16.50 2.24
C ALA A 252 -8.58 -16.71 2.55
N LYS A 253 -8.90 -17.66 3.44
CA LYS A 253 -10.29 -17.88 3.89
C LYS A 253 -10.85 -16.64 4.59
N LEU A 254 -10.06 -15.99 5.45
CA LEU A 254 -10.45 -14.73 6.07
C LEU A 254 -10.64 -13.61 5.01
N GLY A 255 -9.72 -13.54 4.04
CA GLY A 255 -9.83 -12.57 2.93
C GLY A 255 -11.13 -12.71 2.16
N LEU A 256 -11.54 -13.94 1.84
CA LEU A 256 -12.83 -14.22 1.17
C LEU A 256 -14.06 -13.85 2.01
N MET A 257 -13.93 -13.86 3.32
CA MET A 257 -15.03 -13.43 4.22
C MET A 257 -15.12 -11.91 4.33
N GLN A 258 -13.99 -11.21 4.32
CA GLN A 258 -13.95 -9.75 4.47
C GLN A 258 -14.11 -8.96 3.18
N LEU A 259 -13.70 -9.51 2.04
CA LEU A 259 -13.77 -8.83 0.76
C LEU A 259 -15.19 -8.34 0.39
N PRO A 260 -16.29 -9.07 0.63
CA PRO A 260 -17.64 -8.58 0.37
C PRO A 260 -18.06 -7.34 1.18
N CYS A 261 -17.43 -7.09 2.32
CA CYS A 261 -17.73 -5.94 3.19
C CYS A 261 -16.77 -4.74 2.93
N LEU A 262 -15.80 -4.88 2.03
CA LEU A 262 -14.76 -3.87 1.84
C LEU A 262 -15.33 -2.54 1.32
N ASP A 263 -16.23 -2.58 0.33
CA ASP A 263 -16.81 -1.35 -0.22
C ASP A 263 -17.64 -0.58 0.82
N GLU A 264 -18.37 -1.28 1.69
CA GLU A 264 -19.12 -0.67 2.80
C GLU A 264 -18.16 -0.03 3.82
N SER A 265 -17.04 -0.70 4.14
CA SER A 265 -15.98 -0.15 5.00
C SER A 265 -15.39 1.13 4.41
N ILE A 266 -15.16 1.18 3.11
CA ILE A 266 -14.65 2.37 2.40
C ILE A 266 -15.64 3.53 2.50
N ILE A 267 -16.93 3.28 2.26
CA ILE A 267 -17.99 4.29 2.37
C ILE A 267 -18.03 4.87 3.80
N HIS A 268 -17.97 4.03 4.84
CA HIS A 268 -17.95 4.47 6.23
C HIS A 268 -16.72 5.36 6.52
N ARG A 269 -15.54 4.94 6.10
CA ARG A 269 -14.28 5.69 6.30
C ARG A 269 -14.32 7.04 5.59
N ASN A 270 -14.79 7.08 4.35
CA ASN A 270 -14.90 8.33 3.59
C ASN A 270 -15.91 9.30 4.24
N LYS A 271 -17.05 8.79 4.70
CA LYS A 271 -18.01 9.62 5.45
C LYS A 271 -17.37 10.26 6.69
N ASN A 272 -16.64 9.49 7.48
CA ASN A 272 -15.92 10.01 8.64
C ASN A 272 -14.86 11.05 8.25
N PHE A 273 -14.18 10.84 7.13
CA PHE A 273 -13.17 11.78 6.63
C PHE A 273 -13.81 13.10 6.17
N ASP A 274 -14.97 13.05 5.51
CA ASP A 274 -15.73 14.26 5.16
C ASP A 274 -16.14 15.04 6.41
N VAL A 275 -16.68 14.36 7.43
CA VAL A 275 -16.99 14.99 8.73
C VAL A 275 -15.76 15.64 9.36
N PHE A 276 -14.60 14.98 9.31
CA PHE A 276 -13.35 15.53 9.82
C PHE A 276 -12.94 16.80 9.06
N MET A 277 -12.92 16.75 7.73
CA MET A 277 -12.54 17.89 6.89
C MET A 277 -13.50 19.08 6.98
N ASP A 278 -14.78 18.82 7.20
CA ASP A 278 -15.79 19.88 7.31
C ASP A 278 -15.80 20.57 8.68
N ASN A 279 -15.19 19.97 9.72
CA ASN A 279 -15.23 20.48 11.09
C ASN A 279 -13.86 20.85 11.67
N ILE A 280 -12.76 20.47 11.04
CA ILE A 280 -11.42 20.93 11.45
C ILE A 280 -11.18 22.36 10.99
N ASP A 281 -10.56 23.19 11.86
CA ASP A 281 -10.28 24.60 11.55
C ASP A 281 -9.22 24.74 10.46
N SER A 282 -9.64 25.23 9.31
CA SER A 282 -8.76 25.43 8.13
C SER A 282 -7.72 26.53 8.31
N ASP A 283 -7.84 27.40 9.30
CA ASP A 283 -6.81 28.39 9.61
C ASP A 283 -5.65 27.79 10.44
N LEU A 284 -5.94 26.71 11.17
CA LEU A 284 -4.97 25.99 12.00
C LEU A 284 -4.36 24.78 11.30
N TYR A 285 -5.15 24.09 10.50
CA TYR A 285 -4.79 22.81 9.88
C TYR A 285 -4.92 22.87 8.37
N ARG A 286 -4.18 22.02 7.69
CA ARG A 286 -4.32 21.83 6.24
C ARG A 286 -5.59 21.05 5.92
N THR A 287 -6.42 21.57 5.02
CA THR A 287 -7.67 20.95 4.55
C THR A 287 -7.79 20.88 3.04
N ASP A 288 -6.84 21.48 2.30
CA ASP A 288 -6.80 21.57 0.85
C ASP A 288 -6.25 20.29 0.17
N TYR A 289 -6.81 19.13 0.58
CA TYR A 289 -6.48 17.85 -0.03
C TYR A 289 -7.36 17.58 -1.26
N ASN A 290 -6.76 16.94 -2.29
CA ASN A 290 -7.53 16.36 -3.37
C ASN A 290 -8.19 15.06 -2.88
N ARG A 291 -9.50 15.12 -2.61
CA ARG A 291 -10.30 14.00 -2.09
C ARG A 291 -11.01 13.19 -3.18
N GLU A 292 -10.85 13.56 -4.46
CA GLU A 292 -11.48 12.83 -5.55
C GLU A 292 -10.98 11.38 -5.60
N GLY A 293 -11.89 10.42 -5.56
CA GLY A 293 -11.59 8.99 -5.55
C GLY A 293 -10.84 8.50 -4.29
N CYS A 294 -10.80 9.27 -3.21
CA CYS A 294 -10.15 8.87 -1.96
C CYS A 294 -10.86 7.65 -1.35
N SER A 295 -10.07 6.72 -0.83
CA SER A 295 -10.49 5.66 0.09
C SER A 295 -9.76 5.85 1.41
N ASN A 296 -10.28 6.72 2.27
CA ASN A 296 -9.56 7.21 3.43
C ASN A 296 -9.07 6.07 4.35
N PHE A 297 -7.77 6.03 4.59
CA PHE A 297 -7.14 5.08 5.50
C PHE A 297 -7.06 5.64 6.93
N ALA A 298 -6.68 6.89 7.06
CA ALA A 298 -6.45 7.57 8.33
C ALA A 298 -6.59 9.09 8.15
N PHE A 299 -6.88 9.83 9.23
CA PHE A 299 -7.01 11.29 9.19
C PHE A 299 -5.65 11.96 9.31
N PRO A 300 -5.16 12.66 8.27
CA PRO A 300 -3.96 13.46 8.39
C PRO A 300 -4.24 14.72 9.24
N ILE A 301 -3.49 14.91 10.29
CA ILE A 301 -3.46 16.14 11.12
C ILE A 301 -2.20 16.89 10.76
N PHE A 302 -2.32 17.84 9.84
CA PHE A 302 -1.20 18.63 9.36
C PHE A 302 -1.34 20.06 9.87
N THR A 303 -0.59 20.41 10.92
CA THR A 303 -0.65 21.77 11.51
C THR A 303 0.07 22.79 10.64
N LYS A 304 -0.54 23.99 10.55
CA LYS A 304 0.06 25.17 9.92
C LYS A 304 0.91 26.01 10.88
N ARG A 305 1.02 25.56 12.14
CA ARG A 305 1.73 26.25 13.23
C ARG A 305 2.85 25.37 13.77
N ASP A 306 3.80 25.99 14.46
CA ASP A 306 4.83 25.26 15.22
C ASP A 306 4.27 24.82 16.59
N ASN A 307 3.31 23.90 16.58
CA ASN A 307 2.61 23.41 17.77
C ASN A 307 2.37 21.89 17.75
N LEU A 308 3.05 21.12 16.89
CA LEU A 308 2.82 19.68 16.75
C LEU A 308 2.98 18.94 18.10
N GLN A 309 3.92 19.37 18.95
CA GLN A 309 4.09 18.74 20.26
C GLN A 309 2.86 18.96 21.17
N LYS A 310 2.27 20.15 21.16
CA LYS A 310 1.04 20.43 21.94
C LYS A 310 -0.12 19.55 21.45
N ILE A 311 -0.22 19.34 20.14
CA ILE A 311 -1.22 18.45 19.54
C ILE A 311 -1.01 17.02 20.05
N LYS A 312 0.22 16.50 19.99
CA LYS A 312 0.57 15.17 20.50
C LYS A 312 0.24 15.00 21.98
N ASP A 313 0.59 16.00 22.80
CA ASP A 313 0.30 16.00 24.24
C ASP A 313 -1.22 15.93 24.47
N ARG A 314 -1.99 16.73 23.71
CA ARG A 314 -3.45 16.73 23.80
C ARG A 314 -4.07 15.41 23.41
N LEU A 315 -3.63 14.82 22.29
CA LEU A 315 -4.10 13.51 21.85
C LEU A 315 -3.83 12.43 22.91
N ASN A 316 -2.65 12.44 23.53
CA ASN A 316 -2.34 11.53 24.65
C ASN A 316 -3.27 11.73 25.84
N GLU A 317 -3.57 13.00 26.23
CA GLU A 317 -4.48 13.32 27.33
C GLU A 317 -5.91 12.81 27.12
N ILE A 318 -6.38 12.81 25.88
CA ILE A 318 -7.74 12.36 25.53
C ILE A 318 -7.82 10.91 25.09
N GLY A 319 -6.69 10.16 25.13
CA GLY A 319 -6.63 8.74 24.79
C GLY A 319 -6.78 8.47 23.29
N VAL A 320 -6.17 9.28 22.43
CA VAL A 320 -6.16 9.09 20.97
C VAL A 320 -4.76 8.68 20.53
N GLU A 321 -4.64 7.47 19.97
CA GLU A 321 -3.39 6.98 19.39
C GLU A 321 -3.11 7.70 18.06
N TYR A 322 -1.86 8.10 17.86
CA TYR A 322 -1.42 8.73 16.62
C TYR A 322 -0.07 8.17 16.16
N ARG A 323 0.26 8.39 14.90
CA ARG A 323 1.59 8.09 14.33
C ARG A 323 2.11 9.26 13.51
N PRO A 324 3.45 9.37 13.32
CA PRO A 324 4.02 10.22 12.29
C PRO A 324 3.39 9.92 10.93
N CYS A 325 3.27 10.94 10.07
CA CYS A 325 2.73 10.72 8.73
C CYS A 325 3.71 9.86 7.92
N ILE A 326 3.48 8.57 7.97
CA ILE A 326 4.27 7.50 7.36
C ILE A 326 5.76 7.60 7.79
N ALA A 327 6.70 7.65 6.86
CA ALA A 327 8.11 7.88 7.18
C ALA A 327 8.45 9.37 7.39
N GLY A 328 7.51 10.28 7.15
CA GLY A 328 7.83 11.70 7.05
C GLY A 328 8.76 11.97 5.88
N ASN A 329 10.05 12.23 6.17
CA ASN A 329 11.07 12.38 5.16
C ASN A 329 12.08 11.21 5.20
N LEU A 330 12.07 10.36 4.18
CA LEU A 330 12.97 9.20 4.11
C LEU A 330 14.46 9.58 4.13
N TYR A 331 14.82 10.75 3.64
CA TYR A 331 16.22 11.20 3.68
C TYR A 331 16.78 11.34 5.09
N GLU A 332 15.93 11.48 6.11
CA GLU A 332 16.33 11.60 7.53
C GLU A 332 16.55 10.22 8.19
N HIS A 333 16.21 9.13 7.51
CA HIS A 333 16.35 7.79 8.08
C HIS A 333 17.75 7.21 7.87
N PRO A 334 18.37 6.61 8.90
CA PRO A 334 19.76 6.12 8.83
C PRO A 334 20.06 5.15 7.69
N PHE A 335 19.10 4.33 7.27
CA PHE A 335 19.30 3.37 6.17
C PHE A 335 19.49 4.04 4.80
N MET A 336 19.08 5.31 4.67
CA MET A 336 19.25 6.10 3.46
C MET A 336 20.65 6.74 3.33
N ASN A 337 21.46 6.75 4.39
CA ASN A 337 22.79 7.37 4.38
C ASN A 337 23.75 6.78 3.34
N SER A 338 23.52 5.53 2.92
CA SER A 338 24.32 4.86 1.89
C SER A 338 23.83 5.07 0.46
N VAL A 339 22.69 5.73 0.28
CA VAL A 339 22.06 5.94 -1.02
C VAL A 339 22.52 7.28 -1.59
N ASN A 340 23.31 7.22 -2.66
CA ASN A 340 23.78 8.44 -3.36
C ASN A 340 22.73 8.92 -4.34
N GLN A 341 22.11 10.09 -4.08
CA GLN A 341 21.04 10.65 -4.88
C GLN A 341 20.95 12.18 -4.73
N PHE A 342 20.29 12.83 -5.68
CA PHE A 342 19.88 14.22 -5.52
C PHE A 342 18.80 14.33 -4.45
N ARG A 343 18.87 15.38 -3.63
CA ARG A 343 17.91 15.59 -2.54
C ARG A 343 16.85 16.61 -2.94
N PHE A 344 15.60 16.17 -2.92
CA PHE A 344 14.40 16.98 -3.14
C PHE A 344 13.42 16.63 -2.03
N ASP A 345 13.29 17.49 -1.04
CA ASP A 345 12.60 17.14 0.20
C ASP A 345 11.94 18.32 0.94
N LYS A 346 11.67 19.41 0.24
CA LYS A 346 11.03 20.58 0.86
C LYS A 346 9.69 20.22 1.50
N ASN A 347 8.80 19.61 0.74
CA ASN A 347 7.47 19.24 1.21
C ASN A 347 7.50 18.00 2.11
N ALA A 348 8.39 17.03 1.84
CA ALA A 348 8.61 15.89 2.73
C ALA A 348 9.10 16.35 4.12
N ASN A 349 9.93 17.38 4.21
CA ASN A 349 10.32 18.00 5.49
C ASN A 349 9.14 18.65 6.20
N LEU A 350 8.24 19.33 5.48
CA LEU A 350 7.02 19.88 6.06
C LEU A 350 6.14 18.79 6.65
N ILE A 351 5.96 17.68 5.94
CA ILE A 351 5.22 16.51 6.44
C ILE A 351 5.91 15.96 7.70
N HIS A 352 7.22 15.76 7.66
CA HIS A 352 8.00 15.21 8.77
C HIS A 352 7.87 16.03 10.04
N GLN A 353 7.85 17.35 9.91
CA GLN A 353 7.82 18.29 11.04
C GLN A 353 6.42 18.60 11.55
N ASN A 354 5.40 18.57 10.70
CA ASN A 354 4.09 19.14 10.99
C ASN A 354 2.92 18.18 10.83
N CYS A 355 3.14 16.92 10.39
CA CYS A 355 2.06 16.00 10.10
C CYS A 355 2.14 14.71 10.92
N ILE A 356 1.00 14.35 11.51
CA ILE A 356 0.74 13.04 12.11
C ILE A 356 -0.58 12.53 11.56
N TYR A 357 -0.91 11.27 11.83
CA TYR A 357 -2.25 10.76 11.51
C TYR A 357 -2.85 9.97 12.67
N VAL A 358 -4.18 9.93 12.72
CA VAL A 358 -4.98 9.10 13.62
C VAL A 358 -5.80 8.11 12.81
N GLY A 359 -6.11 6.96 13.37
CA GLY A 359 -6.79 5.88 12.67
C GLY A 359 -8.22 6.24 12.24
N ASN A 360 -8.66 5.69 11.12
CA ASN A 360 -10.05 5.72 10.68
C ASN A 360 -10.51 4.29 10.41
N HIS A 361 -11.29 3.70 11.29
CA HIS A 361 -11.71 2.31 11.23
C HIS A 361 -13.20 2.16 11.61
N LYS A 362 -13.75 0.96 11.49
CA LYS A 362 -15.18 0.68 11.68
C LYS A 362 -15.78 1.14 13.02
N ASP A 363 -14.93 1.22 14.08
CA ASP A 363 -15.38 1.62 15.42
C ASP A 363 -15.35 3.13 15.62
N VAL A 364 -14.80 3.88 14.66
CA VAL A 364 -14.77 5.35 14.68
C VAL A 364 -16.15 5.88 14.30
N THR A 365 -16.80 6.56 15.23
CA THR A 365 -18.11 7.16 15.01
C THR A 365 -18.00 8.64 14.64
N GLU A 366 -19.00 9.16 13.95
CA GLU A 366 -19.13 10.58 13.63
C GLU A 366 -18.98 11.48 14.88
N ASN A 367 -19.59 11.09 16.01
CA ASN A 367 -19.47 11.82 17.26
C ASN A 367 -18.04 11.86 17.83
N MET A 368 -17.26 10.80 17.66
CA MET A 368 -15.83 10.77 18.02
C MET A 368 -15.04 11.76 17.15
N VAL A 369 -15.32 11.78 15.85
CA VAL A 369 -14.67 12.69 14.90
C VAL A 369 -14.95 14.15 15.26
N LEU A 370 -16.22 14.50 15.53
CA LEU A 370 -16.62 15.84 15.95
C LEU A 370 -15.93 16.27 17.26
N LYS A 371 -15.83 15.37 18.25
CA LYS A 371 -15.09 15.64 19.48
C LYS A 371 -13.61 15.87 19.23
N LEU A 372 -12.98 15.04 18.39
CA LEU A 372 -11.58 15.21 18.01
C LEU A 372 -11.34 16.59 17.36
N CYS A 373 -12.19 17.00 16.42
CA CYS A 373 -12.12 18.33 15.81
C CYS A 373 -12.23 19.44 16.84
N GLY A 374 -13.18 19.34 17.79
CA GLY A 374 -13.34 20.31 18.87
C GLY A 374 -12.08 20.45 19.75
N GLU A 375 -11.45 19.33 20.09
CA GLU A 375 -10.20 19.32 20.86
C GLU A 375 -9.03 19.92 20.07
N LEU A 376 -8.87 19.56 18.81
CA LEU A 376 -7.81 20.08 17.94
C LEU A 376 -7.97 21.59 17.67
N ASN A 377 -9.20 22.05 17.41
CA ASN A 377 -9.48 23.46 17.12
C ASN A 377 -9.26 24.39 18.34
N SER A 378 -9.14 23.82 19.54
CA SER A 378 -8.86 24.57 20.79
C SER A 378 -7.38 24.79 21.07
N ILE A 379 -6.45 24.21 20.29
CA ILE A 379 -4.99 24.29 20.46
C ILE A 379 -4.39 25.39 19.59
#